data_2ffb17cde3c6e7922fdbb7d4dff39315
#
_entry.id   2ffb17cde3c6e7922fdbb7d4dff39315
#
_cell.length_a   1.000
_cell.length_b   1.000
_cell.length_c   1.000
_cell.angle_alpha   90.00
_cell.angle_beta   90.00
_cell.angle_gamma   90.00
#
_symmetry.space_group_name_H-M   'P 1'
#
loop_
_entity.id
_entity.type
_entity.pdbx_description
1 polymer ?
#
loop_
_entity_poly.entity_id
_entity_poly.type
_entity_poly.pdbx_seq_one_letter_code
_entity_poly.pdbx_strand_id
1 'polypeptide(L)'
;MVVMPHPDDECFGCASTIARYGAEGAAVSLVTMTRGGAGLWNGRAAGDLRQLTDVRTQELRDAAAELGVRFLEVFDYPDGALERVEAVDAVRERFIGDIVCCLRVHRPQVVVCFGPEGAYGHPDHKVVSRLTVQACTLSGDPAAYELDALALGISPWSPSKLYFQSATSPTVDSLELPAQPPITSRISVRGFEAAKLRAFAHHQTQTQEWEPLRKFVETQGDVEVFSLVGGAHDLSEDDLFTGIQAVP
;
A
#
# COMPACT_ATOMS: atom_id res chain seq x y z
N MET A 1 -1.44 -5.49 6.94
CA MET A 1 -0.28 -5.15 6.06
C MET A 1 -0.77 -4.24 4.95
N VAL A 2 -0.01 -3.21 4.62
CA VAL A 2 -0.28 -2.32 3.50
C VAL A 2 0.85 -2.48 2.50
N VAL A 3 0.53 -2.64 1.20
CA VAL A 3 1.52 -2.84 0.12
C VAL A 3 1.37 -1.69 -0.88
N MET A 4 2.41 -0.86 -1.00
CA MET A 4 2.42 0.36 -1.81
C MET A 4 3.58 0.36 -2.82
N PRO A 5 3.41 1.01 -3.97
CA PRO A 5 4.46 1.13 -5.00
C PRO A 5 5.64 2.00 -4.57
N HIS A 6 5.36 3.22 -4.08
CA HIS A 6 6.38 4.25 -3.87
C HIS A 6 6.33 4.83 -2.46
N PRO A 7 7.43 5.41 -1.96
CA PRO A 7 7.41 6.28 -0.79
C PRO A 7 6.48 7.48 -1.04
N ASP A 8 5.57 7.78 -0.13
CA ASP A 8 4.49 8.76 -0.11
C ASP A 8 3.08 8.21 -0.45
N ASP A 9 2.98 7.11 -1.16
CA ASP A 9 1.70 6.48 -1.50
C ASP A 9 0.88 6.08 -0.27
N GLU A 10 1.53 5.72 0.85
CA GLU A 10 0.85 5.44 2.12
C GLU A 10 0.05 6.66 2.61
N CYS A 11 0.59 7.87 2.35
CA CYS A 11 -0.06 9.12 2.76
C CYS A 11 -1.29 9.43 1.90
N PHE A 12 -1.23 9.25 0.58
CA PHE A 12 -2.38 9.41 -0.31
C PHE A 12 -3.39 8.27 -0.16
N GLY A 13 -2.92 7.08 0.17
CA GLY A 13 -3.75 5.89 0.35
C GLY A 13 -4.51 5.92 1.67
N CYS A 14 -4.01 5.21 2.67
CA CYS A 14 -4.74 4.90 3.88
C CYS A 14 -4.00 5.27 5.19
N ALA A 15 -3.23 6.37 5.18
CA ALA A 15 -2.43 6.77 6.34
C ALA A 15 -3.27 6.99 7.61
N SER A 16 -4.47 7.57 7.48
CA SER A 16 -5.33 7.79 8.66
C SER A 16 -5.85 6.46 9.21
N THR A 17 -6.18 5.49 8.36
CA THR A 17 -6.52 4.12 8.76
C THR A 17 -5.33 3.41 9.42
N ILE A 18 -4.12 3.55 8.85
CA ILE A 18 -2.89 3.01 9.46
C ILE A 18 -2.71 3.55 10.87
N ALA A 19 -2.77 4.88 11.03
CA ALA A 19 -2.59 5.54 12.33
C ALA A 19 -3.67 5.13 13.34
N ARG A 20 -4.93 5.03 12.92
CA ARG A 20 -6.02 4.58 13.76
C ARG A 20 -5.80 3.16 14.26
N TYR A 21 -5.60 2.19 13.36
CA TYR A 21 -5.41 0.79 13.77
C TYR A 21 -4.12 0.59 14.58
N GLY A 22 -3.05 1.32 14.27
CA GLY A 22 -1.83 1.32 15.09
C GLY A 22 -2.11 1.78 16.53
N ALA A 23 -2.85 2.88 16.70
CA ALA A 23 -3.26 3.39 18.01
C ALA A 23 -4.21 2.44 18.76
N GLU A 24 -5.04 1.68 18.05
CA GLU A 24 -5.94 0.65 18.59
C GLU A 24 -5.18 -0.67 18.92
N GLY A 25 -3.87 -0.75 18.67
CA GLY A 25 -3.02 -1.89 19.04
C GLY A 25 -2.77 -2.91 17.94
N ALA A 26 -3.23 -2.67 16.70
CA ALA A 26 -2.90 -3.53 15.57
C ALA A 26 -1.41 -3.44 15.21
N ALA A 27 -0.79 -4.58 14.90
CA ALA A 27 0.58 -4.61 14.36
C ALA A 27 0.54 -4.29 12.86
N VAL A 28 0.75 -3.02 12.50
CA VAL A 28 0.73 -2.58 11.11
C VAL A 28 2.08 -2.82 10.46
N SER A 29 2.08 -3.50 9.30
CA SER A 29 3.24 -3.64 8.41
C SER A 29 3.02 -2.81 7.15
N LEU A 30 4.02 -2.02 6.75
CA LEU A 30 4.06 -1.30 5.48
C LEU A 30 5.15 -1.90 4.59
N VAL A 31 4.77 -2.27 3.39
CA VAL A 31 5.66 -2.81 2.35
C VAL A 31 5.65 -1.84 1.18
N THR A 32 6.80 -1.32 0.80
CA THR A 32 6.95 -0.42 -0.34
C THR A 32 7.88 -1.04 -1.37
N MET A 33 7.42 -1.14 -2.62
CA MET A 33 8.10 -1.96 -3.63
C MET A 33 9.25 -1.27 -4.33
N THR A 34 9.28 0.06 -4.31
CA THR A 34 10.37 0.86 -4.89
C THR A 34 10.91 1.86 -3.88
N ARG A 35 12.02 2.49 -4.22
CA ARG A 35 12.60 3.57 -3.42
C ARG A 35 12.30 4.96 -3.99
N GLY A 36 11.41 5.05 -4.99
CA GLY A 36 10.96 6.32 -5.56
C GLY A 36 12.03 7.06 -6.37
N GLY A 37 12.95 6.32 -7.02
CA GLY A 37 14.12 6.91 -7.71
C GLY A 37 13.80 7.64 -9.02
N ALA A 38 12.65 7.37 -9.66
CA ALA A 38 12.21 8.07 -10.88
C ALA A 38 11.42 9.35 -10.56
N GLY A 39 11.12 9.61 -9.29
CA GLY A 39 10.39 10.79 -8.86
C GLY A 39 11.14 12.10 -9.05
N LEU A 40 10.45 13.19 -8.80
CA LEU A 40 11.03 14.52 -8.82
C LEU A 40 11.53 14.89 -7.41
N TRP A 41 12.50 15.80 -7.34
CA TRP A 41 12.91 16.46 -6.11
C TRP A 41 12.30 17.88 -6.10
N ASN A 42 11.25 18.06 -5.34
CA ASN A 42 10.50 19.33 -5.27
C ASN A 42 10.14 19.88 -6.67
N GLY A 43 9.54 19.00 -7.50
CA GLY A 43 9.08 19.35 -8.84
C GLY A 43 10.19 19.48 -9.89
N ARG A 44 11.44 19.12 -9.57
CA ARG A 44 12.59 19.19 -10.50
C ARG A 44 13.23 17.82 -10.67
N ALA A 45 13.81 17.57 -11.84
CA ALA A 45 14.59 16.35 -12.05
C ALA A 45 15.74 16.27 -11.02
N ALA A 46 15.87 15.11 -10.37
CA ALA A 46 16.99 14.89 -9.46
C ALA A 46 18.31 14.81 -10.21
N GLY A 47 19.33 15.51 -9.69
CA GLY A 47 20.67 15.45 -10.27
C GLY A 47 21.39 14.13 -9.96
N ASP A 48 21.09 13.52 -8.83
CA ASP A 48 21.60 12.22 -8.40
C ASP A 48 20.44 11.34 -7.92
N LEU A 49 20.14 10.30 -8.71
CA LEU A 49 19.03 9.36 -8.41
C LEU A 49 19.33 8.50 -7.17
N ARG A 50 20.59 8.18 -6.89
CA ARG A 50 20.95 7.43 -5.68
C ARG A 50 20.70 8.28 -4.44
N GLN A 51 21.08 9.54 -4.48
CA GLN A 51 20.79 10.46 -3.39
C GLN A 51 19.28 10.58 -3.17
N LEU A 52 18.49 10.69 -4.25
CA LEU A 52 17.03 10.75 -4.14
C LEU A 52 16.45 9.49 -3.48
N THR A 53 16.87 8.29 -3.92
CA THR A 53 16.38 7.04 -3.33
C THR A 53 16.73 6.90 -1.85
N ASP A 54 17.93 7.32 -1.46
CA ASP A 54 18.36 7.25 -0.06
C ASP A 54 17.57 8.23 0.81
N VAL A 55 17.35 9.45 0.33
CA VAL A 55 16.55 10.47 1.03
C VAL A 55 15.09 10.01 1.13
N ARG A 56 14.44 9.62 0.03
CA ARG A 56 13.04 9.16 0.05
C ARG A 56 12.83 7.92 0.93
N THR A 57 13.82 7.02 0.98
CA THR A 57 13.77 5.87 1.89
C THR A 57 13.79 6.32 3.36
N GLN A 58 14.57 7.37 3.71
CA GLN A 58 14.58 7.91 5.07
C GLN A 58 13.27 8.66 5.37
N GLU A 59 12.79 9.46 4.44
CA GLU A 59 11.49 10.15 4.55
C GLU A 59 10.36 9.17 4.82
N LEU A 60 10.31 8.04 4.10
CA LEU A 60 9.35 6.97 4.32
C LEU A 60 9.47 6.34 5.72
N ARG A 61 10.70 6.14 6.24
CA ARG A 61 10.90 5.63 7.60
C ARG A 61 10.31 6.58 8.63
N ASP A 62 10.54 7.87 8.45
CA ASP A 62 10.06 8.90 9.37
C ASP A 62 8.52 9.02 9.30
N ALA A 63 7.94 8.98 8.08
CA ALA A 63 6.51 8.94 7.87
C ALA A 63 5.85 7.68 8.47
N ALA A 64 6.45 6.51 8.26
CA ALA A 64 5.97 5.25 8.84
C ALA A 64 6.00 5.27 10.37
N ALA A 65 7.04 5.86 10.98
CA ALA A 65 7.13 6.04 12.42
C ALA A 65 6.03 6.98 12.94
N GLU A 66 5.75 8.10 12.26
CA GLU A 66 4.64 9.02 12.58
C GLU A 66 3.28 8.30 12.56
N LEU A 67 3.09 7.36 11.64
CA LEU A 67 1.87 6.58 11.50
C LEU A 67 1.76 5.39 12.48
N GLY A 68 2.79 5.13 13.28
CA GLY A 68 2.82 3.98 14.19
C GLY A 68 2.98 2.63 13.48
N VAL A 69 3.56 2.61 12.28
CA VAL A 69 3.91 1.38 11.56
C VAL A 69 4.93 0.59 12.39
N ARG A 70 4.64 -0.68 12.64
CA ARG A 70 5.51 -1.55 13.44
C ARG A 70 6.62 -2.19 12.63
N PHE A 71 6.34 -2.54 11.38
CA PHE A 71 7.28 -3.19 10.48
C PHE A 71 7.28 -2.49 9.13
N LEU A 72 8.44 -2.08 8.66
CA LEU A 72 8.63 -1.43 7.36
C LEU A 72 9.59 -2.25 6.51
N GLU A 73 9.11 -2.68 5.33
CA GLU A 73 9.91 -3.34 4.31
C GLU A 73 9.98 -2.45 3.08
N VAL A 74 11.18 -2.19 2.58
CA VAL A 74 11.40 -1.35 1.41
C VAL A 74 12.23 -2.12 0.39
N PHE A 75 11.63 -2.40 -0.75
CA PHE A 75 12.30 -3.06 -1.86
C PHE A 75 12.90 -2.04 -2.84
N ASP A 76 13.82 -2.50 -3.67
CA ASP A 76 14.55 -1.66 -4.63
C ASP A 76 14.22 -2.06 -6.07
N TYR A 77 12.92 -2.29 -6.36
CA TYR A 77 12.47 -2.49 -7.73
C TYR A 77 12.52 -1.17 -8.51
N PRO A 78 12.69 -1.22 -9.85
CA PRO A 78 12.86 -0.01 -10.65
C PRO A 78 11.58 0.83 -10.68
N ASP A 79 11.61 1.98 -10.03
CA ASP A 79 10.54 2.97 -10.00
C ASP A 79 10.23 3.51 -11.41
N GLY A 80 8.94 3.66 -11.74
CA GLY A 80 8.46 4.09 -13.05
C GLY A 80 8.59 3.01 -14.14
N ALA A 81 8.95 1.77 -13.77
CA ALA A 81 9.23 0.71 -14.73
C ALA A 81 8.73 -0.69 -14.29
N LEU A 82 7.79 -0.76 -13.36
CA LEU A 82 7.30 -2.06 -12.86
C LEU A 82 6.57 -2.89 -13.93
N GLU A 83 6.02 -2.27 -14.98
CA GLU A 83 5.49 -3.01 -16.13
C GLU A 83 6.57 -3.87 -16.83
N ARG A 84 7.83 -3.39 -16.85
CA ARG A 84 8.96 -4.17 -17.37
C ARG A 84 9.34 -5.32 -16.44
N VAL A 85 9.19 -5.12 -15.13
CA VAL A 85 9.36 -6.18 -14.11
C VAL A 85 8.32 -7.27 -14.34
N GLU A 86 7.05 -6.89 -14.48
CA GLU A 86 5.95 -7.81 -14.73
C GLU A 86 6.10 -8.59 -16.05
N ALA A 87 6.67 -7.97 -17.08
CA ALA A 87 6.86 -8.58 -18.39
C ALA A 87 7.95 -9.66 -18.44
N VAL A 88 8.83 -9.73 -17.44
CA VAL A 88 9.92 -10.74 -17.37
C VAL A 88 9.58 -11.77 -16.30
N ASP A 89 9.25 -12.99 -16.73
CA ASP A 89 8.75 -14.05 -15.83
C ASP A 89 9.60 -14.24 -14.57
N ALA A 90 10.91 -14.40 -14.69
CA ALA A 90 11.77 -14.61 -13.54
C ALA A 90 11.79 -13.43 -12.55
N VAL A 91 11.65 -12.20 -13.05
CA VAL A 91 11.64 -10.99 -12.20
C VAL A 91 10.25 -10.83 -11.57
N ARG A 92 9.19 -11.10 -12.32
CA ARG A 92 7.82 -11.12 -11.80
C ARG A 92 7.66 -12.14 -10.68
N GLU A 93 8.16 -13.38 -10.89
CA GLU A 93 8.11 -14.43 -9.86
C GLU A 93 8.87 -14.03 -8.59
N ARG A 94 10.03 -13.40 -8.74
CA ARG A 94 10.76 -12.85 -7.59
C ARG A 94 9.95 -11.76 -6.86
N PHE A 95 9.35 -10.84 -7.61
CA PHE A 95 8.52 -9.77 -7.02
C PHE A 95 7.35 -10.34 -6.21
N ILE A 96 6.65 -11.32 -6.76
CA ILE A 96 5.57 -12.02 -6.06
C ILE A 96 6.14 -12.74 -4.83
N GLY A 97 7.26 -13.43 -4.96
CA GLY A 97 7.95 -14.14 -3.88
C GLY A 97 8.33 -13.24 -2.70
N ASP A 98 8.81 -12.04 -2.98
CA ASP A 98 9.15 -11.05 -1.97
C ASP A 98 7.90 -10.63 -1.16
N ILE A 99 6.75 -10.42 -1.82
CA ILE A 99 5.49 -10.15 -1.13
C ILE A 99 5.00 -11.39 -0.36
N VAL A 100 5.07 -12.58 -0.94
CA VAL A 100 4.73 -13.86 -0.26
C VAL A 100 5.57 -14.03 1.00
N CYS A 101 6.87 -13.74 0.93
CA CYS A 101 7.76 -13.76 2.08
C CYS A 101 7.26 -12.81 3.19
N CYS A 102 6.96 -11.55 2.86
CA CYS A 102 6.41 -10.59 3.80
C CYS A 102 5.09 -11.07 4.43
N LEU A 103 4.19 -11.65 3.64
CA LEU A 103 2.92 -12.21 4.12
C LEU A 103 3.14 -13.35 5.12
N ARG A 104 4.07 -14.26 4.84
CA ARG A 104 4.40 -15.40 5.71
C ARG A 104 5.13 -14.99 6.98
N VAL A 105 6.02 -13.99 6.91
CA VAL A 105 6.77 -13.46 8.05
C VAL A 105 5.86 -12.68 9.00
N HIS A 106 5.11 -11.71 8.46
CA HIS A 106 4.31 -10.81 9.28
C HIS A 106 2.91 -11.34 9.59
N ARG A 107 2.43 -12.37 8.87
CA ARG A 107 1.16 -13.07 9.07
C ARG A 107 -0.05 -12.13 9.23
N PRO A 108 -0.26 -11.17 8.32
CA PRO A 108 -1.36 -10.23 8.43
C PRO A 108 -2.71 -10.92 8.21
N GLN A 109 -3.71 -10.56 9.02
CA GLN A 109 -5.09 -10.97 8.78
C GLN A 109 -5.71 -10.15 7.63
N VAL A 110 -5.32 -8.89 7.51
CA VAL A 110 -5.82 -7.95 6.51
C VAL A 110 -4.66 -7.45 5.68
N VAL A 111 -4.85 -7.45 4.36
CA VAL A 111 -3.94 -6.82 3.39
C VAL A 111 -4.66 -5.69 2.68
N VAL A 112 -3.97 -4.59 2.43
CA VAL A 112 -4.47 -3.44 1.68
C VAL A 112 -3.46 -3.08 0.60
N CYS A 113 -3.92 -2.83 -0.63
CA CYS A 113 -3.14 -2.22 -1.71
C CYS A 113 -4.04 -1.30 -2.54
N PHE A 114 -3.50 -0.59 -3.52
CA PHE A 114 -4.33 0.14 -4.48
C PHE A 114 -5.18 -0.80 -5.34
N GLY A 115 -6.27 -0.27 -5.89
CA GLY A 115 -7.13 -1.00 -6.80
C GLY A 115 -6.50 -1.22 -8.18
N PRO A 116 -7.16 -2.05 -9.03
CA PRO A 116 -6.66 -2.39 -10.36
C PRO A 116 -6.61 -1.19 -11.32
N GLU A 117 -7.34 -0.12 -11.03
CA GLU A 117 -7.29 1.16 -11.74
C GLU A 117 -5.99 1.93 -11.51
N GLY A 118 -5.25 1.59 -10.43
CA GLY A 118 -3.98 2.19 -10.08
C GLY A 118 -4.11 3.58 -9.45
N ALA A 119 -5.14 3.79 -8.61
CA ALA A 119 -5.51 5.05 -7.99
C ALA A 119 -5.87 6.13 -9.01
N TYR A 120 -4.90 6.87 -9.52
CA TYR A 120 -5.05 7.85 -10.60
C TYR A 120 -4.56 7.33 -11.97
N GLY A 121 -4.44 6.02 -12.13
CA GLY A 121 -4.05 5.37 -13.39
C GLY A 121 -2.56 5.07 -13.53
N HIS A 122 -1.76 5.24 -12.46
CA HIS A 122 -0.31 5.02 -12.51
C HIS A 122 0.04 3.57 -12.87
N PRO A 123 0.92 3.32 -13.87
CA PRO A 123 1.26 1.96 -14.30
C PRO A 123 1.81 1.09 -13.16
N ASP A 124 2.74 1.59 -12.36
CA ASP A 124 3.34 0.86 -11.24
C ASP A 124 2.30 0.47 -10.18
N HIS A 125 1.30 1.34 -9.91
CA HIS A 125 0.22 1.02 -8.97
C HIS A 125 -0.62 -0.16 -9.47
N LYS A 126 -0.90 -0.22 -10.78
CA LYS A 126 -1.62 -1.34 -11.41
C LYS A 126 -0.84 -2.65 -11.30
N VAL A 127 0.49 -2.60 -11.48
CA VAL A 127 1.36 -3.78 -11.34
C VAL A 127 1.36 -4.26 -9.89
N VAL A 128 1.62 -3.36 -8.93
CA VAL A 128 1.63 -3.73 -7.50
C VAL A 128 0.28 -4.31 -7.08
N SER A 129 -0.84 -3.72 -7.53
CA SER A 129 -2.17 -4.25 -7.28
C SER A 129 -2.31 -5.70 -7.75
N ARG A 130 -2.01 -5.98 -9.02
CA ARG A 130 -2.14 -7.34 -9.61
C ARG A 130 -1.24 -8.35 -8.91
N LEU A 131 0.03 -8.00 -8.67
CA LEU A 131 1.00 -8.92 -8.09
C LEU A 131 0.75 -9.14 -6.59
N THR A 132 0.19 -8.16 -5.86
CA THR A 132 -0.25 -8.35 -4.48
C THR A 132 -1.42 -9.33 -4.39
N VAL A 133 -2.41 -9.25 -5.29
CA VAL A 133 -3.51 -10.22 -5.36
C VAL A 133 -2.99 -11.64 -5.59
N GLN A 134 -2.04 -11.81 -6.53
CA GLN A 134 -1.41 -13.11 -6.79
C GLN A 134 -0.63 -13.61 -5.57
N ALA A 135 0.15 -12.74 -4.93
CA ALA A 135 0.91 -13.09 -3.73
C ALA A 135 -0.01 -13.54 -2.57
N CYS A 136 -1.13 -12.85 -2.33
CA CYS A 136 -2.10 -13.25 -1.33
C CYS A 136 -2.70 -14.63 -1.62
N THR A 137 -2.93 -14.96 -2.89
CA THR A 137 -3.44 -16.29 -3.29
C THR A 137 -2.40 -17.38 -3.06
N LEU A 138 -1.13 -17.10 -3.39
CA LEU A 138 -0.04 -18.07 -3.33
C LEU A 138 0.53 -18.24 -1.91
N SER A 139 0.41 -17.25 -1.05
CA SER A 139 1.08 -17.25 0.27
C SER A 139 0.58 -18.36 1.20
N GLY A 140 -0.64 -18.85 1.00
CA GLY A 140 -1.21 -19.99 1.73
C GLY A 140 -0.84 -21.37 1.18
N ASP A 141 -0.35 -21.43 -0.06
CA ASP A 141 0.04 -22.70 -0.69
C ASP A 141 1.44 -23.14 -0.23
N PRO A 142 1.59 -24.28 0.44
CA PRO A 142 2.89 -24.77 0.89
C PRO A 142 3.85 -25.11 -0.26
N ALA A 143 3.36 -25.41 -1.46
CA ALA A 143 4.18 -25.71 -2.62
C ALA A 143 4.70 -24.44 -3.31
N ALA A 144 4.03 -23.31 -3.14
CA ALA A 144 4.49 -22.05 -3.69
C ALA A 144 5.67 -21.51 -2.88
N TYR A 145 6.79 -21.18 -3.56
CA TYR A 145 8.02 -20.66 -2.95
C TYR A 145 8.55 -21.53 -1.78
N GLU A 146 8.46 -22.86 -1.93
CA GLU A 146 8.83 -23.84 -0.89
C GLU A 146 10.30 -23.70 -0.46
N LEU A 147 11.22 -23.55 -1.42
CA LEU A 147 12.65 -23.44 -1.12
C LEU A 147 12.96 -22.19 -0.30
N ASP A 148 12.35 -21.07 -0.62
CA ASP A 148 12.52 -19.82 0.13
C ASP A 148 11.92 -19.94 1.53
N ALA A 149 10.74 -20.56 1.64
CA ALA A 149 10.09 -20.82 2.93
C ALA A 149 10.94 -21.72 3.84
N LEU A 150 11.52 -22.80 3.28
CA LEU A 150 12.40 -23.71 4.02
C LEU A 150 13.70 -23.01 4.46
N ALA A 151 14.32 -22.23 3.58
CA ALA A 151 15.54 -21.49 3.87
C ALA A 151 15.35 -20.46 5.01
N LEU A 152 14.18 -19.86 5.09
CA LEU A 152 13.84 -18.84 6.11
C LEU A 152 13.13 -19.42 7.34
N GLY A 153 12.75 -20.70 7.33
CA GLY A 153 12.00 -21.34 8.42
C GLY A 153 10.59 -20.75 8.62
N ILE A 154 9.98 -20.25 7.53
CA ILE A 154 8.64 -19.64 7.57
C ILE A 154 7.59 -20.60 7.04
N SER A 155 6.38 -20.53 7.62
CA SER A 155 5.25 -21.38 7.23
C SER A 155 4.25 -20.64 6.33
N PRO A 156 3.50 -21.36 5.48
CA PRO A 156 2.42 -20.78 4.70
C PRO A 156 1.45 -19.96 5.56
N TRP A 157 0.94 -18.89 4.98
CA TRP A 157 -0.03 -18.02 5.64
C TRP A 157 -1.00 -17.43 4.61
N SER A 158 -2.29 -17.53 4.85
CA SER A 158 -3.32 -16.90 4.04
C SER A 158 -3.92 -15.71 4.78
N PRO A 159 -3.85 -14.48 4.25
CA PRO A 159 -4.62 -13.37 4.78
C PRO A 159 -6.12 -13.70 4.77
N SER A 160 -6.83 -13.27 5.80
CA SER A 160 -8.29 -13.45 5.87
C SER A 160 -9.02 -12.55 4.90
N LYS A 161 -8.49 -11.34 4.65
CA LYS A 161 -9.09 -10.34 3.77
C LYS A 161 -8.02 -9.57 3.00
N LEU A 162 -8.37 -9.25 1.76
CA LEU A 162 -7.62 -8.33 0.91
C LEU A 162 -8.56 -7.19 0.49
N TYR A 163 -8.13 -5.95 0.70
CA TYR A 163 -8.86 -4.78 0.29
C TYR A 163 -8.09 -3.96 -0.73
N PHE A 164 -8.80 -3.43 -1.70
CA PHE A 164 -8.32 -2.31 -2.49
C PHE A 164 -8.66 -1.00 -1.78
N GLN A 165 -7.66 -0.16 -1.60
CA GLN A 165 -7.88 1.22 -1.20
C GLN A 165 -8.50 1.95 -2.39
N SER A 166 -9.64 2.56 -2.18
CA SER A 166 -10.38 3.31 -3.19
C SER A 166 -10.32 4.80 -2.87
N ALA A 167 -10.30 5.63 -3.90
CA ALA A 167 -10.38 7.06 -3.75
C ALA A 167 -11.73 7.56 -4.26
N THR A 168 -12.42 8.34 -3.45
CA THR A 168 -13.59 9.12 -3.88
C THR A 168 -13.17 10.58 -3.95
N SER A 169 -12.93 11.08 -5.15
CA SER A 169 -12.54 12.48 -5.34
C SER A 169 -13.04 12.94 -6.71
N PRO A 170 -13.58 14.15 -6.83
CA PRO A 170 -13.96 14.71 -8.13
C PRO A 170 -12.83 14.71 -9.15
N THR A 171 -11.58 14.79 -8.69
CA THR A 171 -10.40 14.71 -9.56
C THR A 171 -10.22 13.30 -10.12
N VAL A 172 -10.36 12.26 -9.27
CA VAL A 172 -10.28 10.86 -9.71
C VAL A 172 -11.47 10.52 -10.61
N ASP A 173 -12.67 10.98 -10.25
CA ASP A 173 -13.90 10.77 -11.02
C ASP A 173 -13.86 11.42 -12.42
N SER A 174 -13.04 12.46 -12.61
CA SER A 174 -12.84 13.13 -13.89
C SER A 174 -11.82 12.43 -14.81
N LEU A 175 -11.09 11.43 -14.32
CA LEU A 175 -10.15 10.66 -15.10
C LEU A 175 -10.88 9.54 -15.84
N GLU A 176 -10.51 9.31 -17.10
CA GLU A 176 -11.01 8.17 -17.89
C GLU A 176 -10.29 6.88 -17.44
N LEU A 177 -10.55 6.45 -16.21
CA LEU A 177 -9.97 5.24 -15.61
C LEU A 177 -10.95 4.05 -15.75
N PRO A 178 -10.44 2.80 -15.72
CA PRO A 178 -11.29 1.65 -15.53
C PRO A 178 -12.16 1.82 -14.27
N ALA A 179 -13.38 1.28 -14.31
CA ALA A 179 -14.30 1.38 -13.19
C ALA A 179 -13.64 0.80 -11.92
N GLN A 180 -13.68 1.57 -10.85
CA GLN A 180 -13.22 1.09 -9.53
C GLN A 180 -14.14 -0.03 -9.04
N PRO A 181 -13.61 -1.03 -8.32
CA PRO A 181 -14.42 -2.02 -7.63
C PRO A 181 -15.41 -1.33 -6.66
N PRO A 182 -16.61 -1.89 -6.45
CA PRO A 182 -17.59 -1.32 -5.55
C PRO A 182 -17.03 -1.12 -4.14
N ILE A 183 -17.30 0.03 -3.52
CA ILE A 183 -16.93 0.30 -2.15
C ILE A 183 -17.74 -0.62 -1.24
N THR A 184 -17.04 -1.44 -0.45
CA THR A 184 -17.64 -2.38 0.50
C THR A 184 -17.39 -1.98 1.96
N SER A 185 -16.46 -1.05 2.19
CA SER A 185 -16.08 -0.70 3.56
C SER A 185 -15.81 0.80 3.67
N ARG A 186 -16.34 1.40 4.75
CA ARG A 186 -16.21 2.83 5.06
C ARG A 186 -15.66 2.97 6.47
N ILE A 187 -14.37 3.26 6.55
CA ILE A 187 -13.63 3.28 7.81
C ILE A 187 -13.59 4.71 8.33
N SER A 188 -14.23 4.96 9.47
CA SER A 188 -14.11 6.25 10.13
C SER A 188 -12.68 6.47 10.61
N VAL A 189 -12.11 7.58 10.23
CA VAL A 189 -10.75 8.00 10.66
C VAL A 189 -10.84 9.27 11.52
N ARG A 190 -12.01 9.49 12.16
CA ARG A 190 -12.24 10.64 13.02
C ARG A 190 -11.19 10.73 14.13
N GLY A 191 -10.53 11.87 14.22
CA GLY A 191 -9.42 12.12 15.15
C GLY A 191 -8.05 11.73 14.58
N PHE A 192 -8.00 11.08 13.40
CA PHE A 192 -6.77 10.70 12.70
C PHE A 192 -6.63 11.38 11.33
N GLU A 193 -7.53 12.30 10.98
CA GLU A 193 -7.55 12.99 9.67
C GLU A 193 -6.23 13.70 9.40
N ALA A 194 -5.67 14.34 10.41
CA ALA A 194 -4.39 15.02 10.29
C ALA A 194 -3.18 14.11 10.21
N ALA A 195 -3.32 12.80 10.45
CA ALA A 195 -2.19 11.86 10.39
C ALA A 195 -1.58 11.80 9.00
N LYS A 196 -2.40 11.86 7.93
CA LYS A 196 -1.92 11.95 6.54
C LYS A 196 -0.99 13.14 6.35
N LEU A 197 -1.39 14.31 6.80
CA LEU A 197 -0.62 15.55 6.63
C LEU A 197 0.66 15.53 7.46
N ARG A 198 0.61 15.00 8.70
CA ARG A 198 1.82 14.90 9.53
C ARG A 198 2.81 13.90 8.94
N ALA A 199 2.35 12.73 8.49
CA ALA A 199 3.22 11.75 7.82
C ALA A 199 3.82 12.31 6.54
N PHE A 200 3.01 12.96 5.70
CA PHE A 200 3.50 13.56 4.46
C PHE A 200 4.49 14.70 4.68
N ALA A 201 4.43 15.39 5.81
CA ALA A 201 5.42 16.43 6.16
C ALA A 201 6.87 15.90 6.24
N HIS A 202 7.04 14.58 6.39
CA HIS A 202 8.35 13.93 6.32
C HIS A 202 8.85 13.76 4.88
N HIS A 203 7.96 13.70 3.87
CA HIS A 203 8.32 13.57 2.45
C HIS A 203 8.76 14.91 1.83
N GLN A 204 9.86 15.46 2.35
CA GLN A 204 10.34 16.80 2.00
C GLN A 204 10.82 16.91 0.55
N THR A 205 11.16 15.80 -0.09
CA THR A 205 11.48 15.77 -1.54
C THR A 205 10.24 15.89 -2.41
N GLN A 206 9.02 15.73 -1.85
CA GLN A 206 7.74 15.69 -2.57
C GLN A 206 6.83 16.87 -2.24
N THR A 207 7.37 18.01 -1.87
CA THR A 207 6.59 19.18 -1.43
C THR A 207 5.64 19.72 -2.50
N GLN A 208 5.87 19.43 -3.80
CA GLN A 208 4.94 19.77 -4.88
C GLN A 208 3.58 19.07 -4.74
N GLU A 209 3.52 17.94 -4.02
CA GLU A 209 2.28 17.18 -3.77
C GLU A 209 1.54 17.64 -2.51
N TRP A 210 2.06 18.64 -1.78
CA TRP A 210 1.44 19.11 -0.54
C TRP A 210 0.03 19.66 -0.74
N GLU A 211 -0.17 20.56 -1.70
CA GLU A 211 -1.48 21.13 -1.97
C GLU A 211 -2.49 20.12 -2.55
N PRO A 212 -2.08 19.22 -3.49
CA PRO A 212 -2.91 18.09 -3.89
C PRO A 212 -3.37 17.24 -2.71
N LEU A 213 -2.46 16.83 -1.81
CA LEU A 213 -2.81 16.01 -0.65
C LEU A 213 -3.74 16.77 0.32
N ARG A 214 -3.47 18.04 0.61
CA ARG A 214 -4.31 18.84 1.50
C ARG A 214 -5.74 18.92 0.99
N LYS A 215 -5.93 19.20 -0.30
CA LYS A 215 -7.24 19.21 -0.94
C LYS A 215 -7.92 17.85 -0.90
N PHE A 216 -7.14 16.78 -1.12
CA PHE A 216 -7.63 15.41 -1.04
C PHE A 216 -8.17 15.11 0.37
N VAL A 217 -7.43 15.43 1.43
CA VAL A 217 -7.84 15.24 2.83
C VAL A 217 -9.10 16.06 3.16
N GLU A 218 -9.16 17.31 2.72
CA GLU A 218 -10.35 18.17 2.91
C GLU A 218 -11.60 17.59 2.23
N THR A 219 -11.44 17.01 1.04
CA THR A 219 -12.55 16.41 0.27
C THR A 219 -12.97 15.06 0.83
N GLN A 220 -12.02 14.25 1.27
CA GLN A 220 -12.25 12.91 1.81
C GLN A 220 -12.97 12.97 3.17
N GLY A 221 -12.68 13.99 3.98
CA GLY A 221 -13.24 14.13 5.33
C GLY A 221 -12.70 13.07 6.30
N ASP A 222 -13.59 12.57 7.18
CA ASP A 222 -13.26 11.64 8.26
C ASP A 222 -13.50 10.15 7.92
N VAL A 223 -13.54 9.81 6.61
CA VAL A 223 -13.78 8.43 6.14
C VAL A 223 -12.79 8.04 5.06
N GLU A 224 -12.13 6.90 5.23
CA GLU A 224 -11.40 6.22 4.17
C GLU A 224 -12.22 5.03 3.66
N VAL A 225 -12.17 4.78 2.34
CA VAL A 225 -13.03 3.80 1.69
C VAL A 225 -12.22 2.68 1.05
N PHE A 226 -12.78 1.47 1.11
CA PHE A 226 -12.12 0.26 0.64
C PHE A 226 -13.10 -0.66 -0.09
N SER A 227 -12.56 -1.49 -0.96
CA SER A 227 -13.28 -2.50 -1.71
C SER A 227 -12.73 -3.88 -1.37
N LEU A 228 -13.52 -4.74 -0.74
CA LEU A 228 -13.12 -6.10 -0.41
C LEU A 228 -12.99 -6.94 -1.69
N VAL A 229 -11.82 -7.53 -1.91
CA VAL A 229 -11.57 -8.37 -3.08
C VAL A 229 -12.39 -9.67 -2.97
N GLY A 230 -13.23 -9.93 -3.96
CA GLY A 230 -14.15 -11.08 -3.94
C GLY A 230 -15.34 -10.92 -3.00
N GLY A 231 -15.54 -9.75 -2.39
CA GLY A 231 -16.69 -9.44 -1.56
C GLY A 231 -17.99 -9.26 -2.35
N ALA A 232 -19.13 -9.45 -1.69
CA ALA A 232 -20.42 -9.15 -2.29
C ALA A 232 -20.60 -7.64 -2.47
N HIS A 233 -21.28 -7.22 -3.56
CA HIS A 233 -21.45 -5.80 -3.90
C HIS A 233 -22.30 -5.00 -2.92
N ASP A 234 -23.13 -5.65 -2.12
CA ASP A 234 -24.01 -5.07 -1.11
C ASP A 234 -23.40 -5.08 0.29
N LEU A 235 -22.16 -5.55 0.43
CA LEU A 235 -21.46 -5.58 1.71
C LEU A 235 -21.19 -4.14 2.19
N SER A 236 -21.44 -3.86 3.47
CA SER A 236 -21.13 -2.60 4.11
C SER A 236 -20.45 -2.86 5.45
N GLU A 237 -19.14 -2.65 5.50
CA GLU A 237 -18.33 -2.82 6.71
C GLU A 237 -17.82 -1.46 7.21
N ASP A 238 -17.74 -1.29 8.52
CA ASP A 238 -17.18 -0.12 9.20
C ASP A 238 -15.86 -0.43 9.92
N ASP A 239 -15.40 -1.69 9.82
CA ASP A 239 -14.12 -2.16 10.31
C ASP A 239 -13.53 -3.20 9.35
N LEU A 240 -12.24 -3.05 9.00
CA LEU A 240 -11.54 -3.98 8.12
C LEU A 240 -11.39 -5.39 8.74
N PHE A 241 -11.49 -5.50 10.06
CA PHE A 241 -11.42 -6.77 10.78
C PHE A 241 -12.80 -7.43 11.02
N THR A 242 -13.88 -6.85 10.51
CA THR A 242 -15.24 -7.42 10.65
C THR A 242 -15.24 -8.91 10.27
N GLY A 243 -15.76 -9.77 11.17
CA GLY A 243 -15.84 -11.22 10.95
C GLY A 243 -14.52 -12.00 11.05
N ILE A 244 -13.40 -11.35 11.33
CA ILE A 244 -12.13 -12.02 11.60
C ILE A 244 -12.07 -12.40 13.08
N GLN A 245 -11.85 -13.69 13.35
CA GLN A 245 -11.65 -14.16 14.72
C GLN A 245 -10.27 -13.72 15.23
N ALA A 246 -10.19 -13.23 16.46
CA ALA A 246 -8.92 -12.95 17.10
C ALA A 246 -8.08 -14.25 17.14
N VAL A 247 -6.89 -14.19 16.62
CA VAL A 247 -5.93 -15.30 16.78
C VAL A 247 -5.41 -15.20 18.22
N PRO A 248 -5.52 -16.28 19.01
CA PRO A 248 -5.09 -16.27 20.40
C PRO A 248 -3.57 -16.04 20.57
#